data_bec00cb444f94ee9306bad5fd7613d31
#
_entry.id   bec00cb444f94ee9306bad5fd7613d31
#
_cell.length_a   1.000
_cell.length_b   1.000
_cell.length_c   1.000
_cell.angle_alpha   90.00
_cell.angle_beta   90.00
_cell.angle_gamma   90.00
#
_symmetry.space_group_name_H-M   'P 1'
#
loop_
_entity.id
_entity.type
_entity.pdbx_description
1 polymer ?
#
loop_
_entity_poly.entity_id
_entity_poly.type
_entity_poly.pdbx_seq_one_letter_code
_entity_poly.pdbx_strand_id
1 'polypeptide(L)'
;MKLSKEQITYIDDYLKHHKVKYWDIRIELLDHIVTYVEEKLAKGISFDDAMIEVHKSFGNSMKMLWNSGIEYGIFVNSDGYKDLILSKSKETNKKYRILMYKELKQFFVEPINFIVIPLLMFLSYYFIFQLNTKVSKGIMAILIFSPAVLLYYYPIKMWFAKKREKSINLDYALFHAGLLLLSINLFFQLFSPKGAFHLLNDIQFRWLLVFFTPFYIIFNYCGFKMYKRTFIYFDELYSKLQSL
;
A
#
# COMPACT_ATOMS: atom_id res chain seq x y z
N MET A 1 -22.85 -29.34 -0.07
CA MET A 1 -24.04 -28.44 0.08
C MET A 1 -23.53 -27.05 -0.11
N LYS A 2 -24.20 -26.20 -0.93
CA LYS A 2 -23.74 -24.82 -1.15
C LYS A 2 -24.36 -23.89 -0.11
N LEU A 3 -23.61 -22.88 0.32
CA LEU A 3 -24.08 -21.85 1.24
C LEU A 3 -25.11 -20.93 0.56
N SER A 4 -26.08 -20.44 1.33
CA SER A 4 -27.00 -19.41 0.89
C SER A 4 -26.30 -18.04 0.85
N LYS A 5 -26.92 -17.07 0.14
CA LYS A 5 -26.39 -15.71 0.09
C LYS A 5 -26.35 -15.04 1.47
N GLU A 6 -27.35 -15.32 2.31
CA GLU A 6 -27.41 -14.83 3.69
C GLU A 6 -26.25 -15.37 4.54
N GLN A 7 -25.94 -16.67 4.41
CA GLN A 7 -24.81 -17.31 5.11
C GLN A 7 -23.46 -16.72 4.68
N ILE A 8 -23.27 -16.46 3.38
CA ILE A 8 -22.05 -15.81 2.87
C ILE A 8 -21.93 -14.38 3.42
N THR A 9 -23.05 -13.63 3.44
CA THR A 9 -23.08 -12.29 4.03
C THR A 9 -22.74 -12.31 5.52
N TYR A 10 -23.29 -13.30 6.25
CA TYR A 10 -22.96 -13.50 7.66
C TYR A 10 -21.45 -13.70 7.89
N ILE A 11 -20.80 -14.53 7.05
CA ILE A 11 -19.34 -14.77 7.14
C ILE A 11 -18.57 -13.47 6.85
N ASP A 12 -18.96 -12.67 5.87
CA ASP A 12 -18.30 -11.38 5.58
C ASP A 12 -18.44 -10.39 6.75
N ASP A 13 -19.62 -10.29 7.33
CA ASP A 13 -19.89 -9.43 8.49
C ASP A 13 -19.20 -9.93 9.77
N TYR A 14 -19.09 -11.25 9.97
CA TYR A 14 -18.28 -11.85 10.99
C TYR A 14 -16.79 -11.43 10.86
N LEU A 15 -16.21 -11.48 9.66
CA LEU A 15 -14.84 -11.02 9.42
C LEU A 15 -14.66 -9.53 9.70
N LYS A 16 -15.63 -8.69 9.30
CA LYS A 16 -15.63 -7.25 9.60
C LYS A 16 -15.67 -6.99 11.10
N HIS A 17 -16.53 -7.72 11.82
CA HIS A 17 -16.64 -7.63 13.28
C HIS A 17 -15.30 -7.94 13.96
N HIS A 18 -14.58 -8.95 13.46
CA HIS A 18 -13.24 -9.32 13.91
C HIS A 18 -12.12 -8.43 13.37
N LYS A 19 -12.45 -7.23 12.86
CA LYS A 19 -11.53 -6.17 12.44
C LYS A 19 -10.65 -6.55 11.25
N VAL A 20 -11.07 -7.48 10.41
CA VAL A 20 -10.43 -7.72 9.10
C VAL A 20 -10.81 -6.58 8.15
N LYS A 21 -10.09 -5.45 8.25
CA LYS A 21 -10.43 -4.19 7.57
C LYS A 21 -10.08 -4.16 6.09
N TYR A 22 -9.15 -5.00 5.69
CA TYR A 22 -8.65 -5.03 4.31
C TYR A 22 -9.52 -5.96 3.47
N TRP A 23 -10.20 -5.40 2.47
CA TRP A 23 -11.13 -6.17 1.63
C TRP A 23 -10.44 -7.30 0.87
N ASP A 24 -9.21 -7.09 0.40
CA ASP A 24 -8.41 -8.07 -0.32
C ASP A 24 -8.01 -9.28 0.57
N ILE A 25 -7.74 -9.06 1.85
CA ILE A 25 -7.56 -10.15 2.82
C ILE A 25 -8.91 -10.80 3.14
N ARG A 26 -9.96 -9.99 3.32
CA ARG A 26 -11.28 -10.49 3.72
C ARG A 26 -11.87 -11.41 2.65
N ILE A 27 -11.70 -11.11 1.37
CA ILE A 27 -12.17 -11.98 0.29
C ILE A 27 -11.40 -13.29 0.25
N GLU A 28 -10.07 -13.26 0.42
CA GLU A 28 -9.27 -14.49 0.51
C GLU A 28 -9.75 -15.37 1.67
N LEU A 29 -10.00 -14.77 2.84
CA LEU A 29 -10.53 -15.50 3.99
C LEU A 29 -11.95 -15.99 3.80
N LEU A 30 -12.81 -15.18 3.17
CA LEU A 30 -14.18 -15.54 2.87
C LEU A 30 -14.24 -16.80 1.99
N ASP A 31 -13.44 -16.85 0.93
CA ASP A 31 -13.36 -18.00 0.04
C ASP A 31 -12.92 -19.28 0.80
N HIS A 32 -11.89 -19.17 1.63
CA HIS A 32 -11.44 -20.28 2.47
C HIS A 32 -12.50 -20.73 3.47
N ILE A 33 -13.16 -19.79 4.14
CA ILE A 33 -14.17 -20.11 5.14
C ILE A 33 -15.40 -20.74 4.49
N VAL A 34 -15.87 -20.18 3.37
CA VAL A 34 -17.01 -20.74 2.61
C VAL A 34 -16.72 -22.16 2.20
N THR A 35 -15.56 -22.44 1.62
CA THR A 35 -15.16 -23.78 1.22
C THR A 35 -15.15 -24.75 2.40
N TYR A 36 -14.54 -24.34 3.51
CA TYR A 36 -14.46 -25.17 4.71
C TYR A 36 -15.85 -25.46 5.30
N VAL A 37 -16.72 -24.45 5.41
CA VAL A 37 -18.08 -24.61 5.95
C VAL A 37 -18.92 -25.51 5.01
N GLU A 38 -18.84 -25.36 3.70
CA GLU A 38 -19.53 -26.21 2.74
C GLU A 38 -19.11 -27.69 2.88
N GLU A 39 -17.82 -27.96 3.11
CA GLU A 39 -17.32 -29.32 3.39
C GLU A 39 -17.88 -29.90 4.69
N LYS A 40 -18.02 -29.09 5.74
CA LYS A 40 -18.58 -29.51 7.03
C LYS A 40 -20.08 -29.75 6.94
N LEU A 41 -20.82 -28.89 6.26
CA LEU A 41 -22.25 -29.08 6.00
C LEU A 41 -22.52 -30.37 5.20
N ALA A 42 -21.65 -30.71 4.24
CA ALA A 42 -21.74 -31.96 3.48
C ALA A 42 -21.56 -33.22 4.37
N LYS A 43 -20.90 -33.08 5.52
CA LYS A 43 -20.72 -34.14 6.54
C LYS A 43 -21.82 -34.12 7.61
N GLY A 44 -22.85 -33.27 7.46
CA GLY A 44 -24.00 -33.19 8.38
C GLY A 44 -23.75 -32.33 9.62
N ILE A 45 -22.65 -31.56 9.67
CA ILE A 45 -22.37 -30.61 10.76
C ILE A 45 -23.22 -29.37 10.56
N SER A 46 -23.76 -28.78 11.63
CA SER A 46 -24.54 -27.54 11.54
C SER A 46 -23.68 -26.34 11.09
N PHE A 47 -24.31 -25.28 10.55
CA PHE A 47 -23.60 -24.06 10.18
C PHE A 47 -22.91 -23.40 11.37
N ASP A 48 -23.58 -23.36 12.51
CA ASP A 48 -23.05 -22.74 13.74
C ASP A 48 -21.85 -23.50 14.27
N ASP A 49 -21.91 -24.83 14.31
CA ASP A 49 -20.78 -25.66 14.74
C ASP A 49 -19.58 -25.53 13.78
N ALA A 50 -19.84 -25.47 12.47
CA ALA A 50 -18.81 -25.25 11.48
C ALA A 50 -18.13 -23.87 11.65
N MET A 51 -18.90 -22.81 11.94
CA MET A 51 -18.35 -21.47 12.22
C MET A 51 -17.54 -21.44 13.54
N ILE A 52 -17.94 -22.20 14.56
CA ILE A 52 -17.16 -22.36 15.79
C ILE A 52 -15.80 -23.04 15.49
N GLU A 53 -15.81 -24.09 14.68
CA GLU A 53 -14.56 -24.75 14.26
C GLU A 53 -13.66 -23.81 13.44
N VAL A 54 -14.24 -23.03 12.50
CA VAL A 54 -13.52 -21.98 11.75
C VAL A 54 -12.85 -21.01 12.72
N HIS A 55 -13.60 -20.46 13.68
CA HIS A 55 -13.05 -19.50 14.63
C HIS A 55 -11.83 -20.05 15.38
N LYS A 56 -11.94 -21.29 15.86
CA LYS A 56 -10.86 -21.99 16.56
C LYS A 56 -9.66 -22.30 15.64
N SER A 57 -9.91 -22.66 14.38
CA SER A 57 -8.84 -23.01 13.42
C SER A 57 -7.89 -21.86 13.13
N PHE A 58 -8.35 -20.62 13.23
CA PHE A 58 -7.51 -19.43 13.12
C PHE A 58 -6.76 -19.08 14.44
N GLY A 59 -6.83 -19.92 15.47
CA GLY A 59 -6.17 -19.67 16.77
C GLY A 59 -6.92 -18.68 17.65
N ASN A 60 -8.18 -18.42 17.35
CA ASN A 60 -9.04 -17.58 18.19
C ASN A 60 -9.61 -18.38 19.35
N SER A 61 -9.80 -17.76 20.50
CA SER A 61 -10.43 -18.38 21.66
C SER A 61 -11.89 -17.93 21.79
N MET A 62 -12.72 -18.83 22.28
CA MET A 62 -14.11 -18.52 22.60
C MET A 62 -14.24 -18.12 24.09
N LYS A 63 -14.91 -16.99 24.36
CA LYS A 63 -15.40 -16.67 25.71
C LYS A 63 -16.91 -16.83 25.70
N MET A 64 -17.41 -17.72 26.54
CA MET A 64 -18.82 -17.75 26.88
C MET A 64 -19.14 -16.52 27.74
N LEU A 65 -19.83 -15.56 27.14
CA LEU A 65 -20.45 -14.46 27.88
C LEU A 65 -21.88 -14.86 28.21
N TRP A 66 -22.16 -15.00 29.48
CA TRP A 66 -23.42 -15.51 30.06
C TRP A 66 -24.63 -14.61 29.82
N ASN A 67 -24.66 -13.63 28.99
CA ASN A 67 -25.84 -12.78 28.75
C ASN A 67 -25.79 -11.99 27.44
N SER A 68 -25.09 -12.43 26.42
CA SER A 68 -25.13 -11.74 25.13
C SER A 68 -26.08 -12.46 24.18
N GLY A 69 -27.04 -11.72 23.65
CA GLY A 69 -27.81 -12.17 22.49
C GLY A 69 -26.89 -12.67 21.40
N ILE A 70 -27.34 -13.67 20.71
CA ILE A 70 -26.60 -14.71 20.01
C ILE A 70 -25.69 -14.23 18.84
N GLU A 71 -25.66 -12.96 18.41
CA GLU A 71 -25.10 -12.71 17.07
C GLU A 71 -23.58 -12.83 16.97
N TYR A 72 -22.78 -12.23 17.81
CA TYR A 72 -21.32 -12.34 17.73
C TYR A 72 -20.66 -12.42 19.11
N GLY A 73 -21.45 -12.45 20.17
CA GLY A 73 -20.95 -12.38 21.54
C GLY A 73 -20.09 -13.57 21.98
N ILE A 74 -20.20 -14.70 21.29
CA ILE A 74 -19.41 -15.92 21.56
C ILE A 74 -18.00 -15.80 20.99
N PHE A 75 -17.80 -14.99 19.92
CA PHE A 75 -16.54 -14.84 19.20
C PHE A 75 -15.78 -13.61 19.71
N VAL A 76 -15.35 -13.59 20.94
CA VAL A 76 -14.82 -12.37 21.59
C VAL A 76 -13.32 -12.14 21.29
N ASN A 77 -12.55 -13.20 21.06
CA ASN A 77 -11.12 -13.08 20.79
C ASN A 77 -10.83 -13.18 19.29
N SER A 78 -10.05 -12.25 18.77
CA SER A 78 -9.64 -12.17 17.38
C SER A 78 -8.11 -12.13 17.21
N ASP A 79 -7.34 -12.65 18.16
CA ASP A 79 -5.89 -12.57 18.12
C ASP A 79 -5.30 -13.34 16.94
N GLY A 80 -5.88 -14.51 16.60
CA GLY A 80 -5.49 -15.25 15.41
C GLY A 80 -5.66 -14.46 14.09
N TYR A 81 -6.74 -13.67 13.95
CA TYR A 81 -6.91 -12.78 12.79
C TYR A 81 -5.91 -11.61 12.80
N LYS A 82 -5.54 -11.10 13.97
CA LYS A 82 -4.49 -10.07 14.08
C LYS A 82 -3.14 -10.62 13.63
N ASP A 83 -2.79 -11.83 14.07
CA ASP A 83 -1.53 -12.48 13.69
C ASP A 83 -1.50 -12.79 12.20
N LEU A 84 -2.62 -13.23 11.62
CA LEU A 84 -2.76 -13.44 10.18
C LEU A 84 -2.59 -12.12 9.40
N ILE A 85 -3.27 -11.05 9.80
CA ILE A 85 -3.11 -9.73 9.18
C ILE A 85 -1.66 -9.25 9.29
N LEU A 86 -1.00 -9.47 10.43
CA LEU A 86 0.39 -9.09 10.63
C LEU A 86 1.34 -9.88 9.72
N SER A 87 1.11 -11.19 9.57
CA SER A 87 1.90 -12.03 8.67
C SER A 87 1.72 -11.63 7.20
N LYS A 88 0.48 -11.42 6.76
CA LYS A 88 0.14 -10.92 5.41
C LYS A 88 0.72 -9.52 5.17
N SER A 89 0.74 -8.67 6.17
CA SER A 89 1.37 -7.35 6.14
C SER A 89 2.88 -7.45 5.86
N LYS A 90 3.58 -8.33 6.56
CA LYS A 90 5.02 -8.59 6.34
C LYS A 90 5.30 -9.14 4.93
N GLU A 91 4.49 -10.09 4.48
CA GLU A 91 4.59 -10.68 3.15
C GLU A 91 4.37 -9.63 2.06
N THR A 92 3.28 -8.86 2.16
CA THR A 92 2.92 -7.79 1.22
C THR A 92 3.99 -6.70 1.18
N ASN A 93 4.51 -6.29 2.33
CA ASN A 93 5.64 -5.35 2.43
C ASN A 93 6.87 -5.87 1.66
N LYS A 94 7.25 -7.14 1.87
CA LYS A 94 8.36 -7.77 1.14
C LYS A 94 8.09 -7.82 -0.37
N LYS A 95 6.88 -8.18 -0.78
CA LYS A 95 6.44 -8.23 -2.18
C LYS A 95 6.65 -6.88 -2.88
N TYR A 96 6.13 -5.78 -2.32
CA TYR A 96 6.23 -4.46 -2.96
C TYR A 96 7.64 -3.89 -2.93
N ARG A 97 8.43 -4.18 -1.91
CA ARG A 97 9.86 -3.86 -1.91
C ARG A 97 10.60 -4.53 -3.05
N ILE A 98 10.33 -5.82 -3.30
CA ILE A 98 10.94 -6.57 -4.41
C ILE A 98 10.45 -6.04 -5.76
N LEU A 99 9.15 -5.73 -5.89
CA LEU A 99 8.59 -5.15 -7.12
C LEU A 99 9.23 -3.80 -7.44
N MET A 100 9.38 -2.92 -6.45
CA MET A 100 10.07 -1.65 -6.61
C MET A 100 11.52 -1.82 -7.07
N TYR A 101 12.25 -2.76 -6.47
CA TYR A 101 13.61 -3.08 -6.90
C TYR A 101 13.65 -3.60 -8.34
N LYS A 102 12.69 -4.44 -8.74
CA LYS A 102 12.59 -4.93 -10.13
C LYS A 102 12.33 -3.80 -11.12
N GLU A 103 11.43 -2.87 -10.82
CA GLU A 103 11.17 -1.69 -11.69
C GLU A 103 12.42 -0.81 -11.82
N LEU A 104 13.14 -0.57 -10.72
CA LEU A 104 14.41 0.16 -10.76
C LEU A 104 15.46 -0.57 -11.62
N LYS A 105 15.65 -1.87 -11.39
CA LYS A 105 16.58 -2.68 -12.17
C LYS A 105 16.23 -2.64 -13.66
N GLN A 106 14.95 -2.81 -14.00
CA GLN A 106 14.47 -2.76 -15.38
C GLN A 106 14.76 -1.39 -16.01
N PHE A 107 14.53 -0.29 -15.26
CA PHE A 107 14.84 1.05 -15.75
C PHE A 107 16.32 1.18 -16.16
N PHE A 108 17.26 0.70 -15.33
CA PHE A 108 18.69 0.79 -15.63
C PHE A 108 19.17 -0.17 -16.74
N VAL A 109 18.40 -1.21 -17.07
CA VAL A 109 18.74 -2.16 -18.14
C VAL A 109 18.17 -1.72 -19.51
N GLU A 110 17.11 -0.92 -19.52
CA GLU A 110 16.49 -0.44 -20.77
C GLU A 110 17.44 0.50 -21.53
N PRO A 111 17.78 0.22 -22.82
CA PRO A 111 18.82 0.97 -23.56
C PRO A 111 18.54 2.46 -23.69
N ILE A 112 17.28 2.86 -23.82
CA ILE A 112 16.88 4.26 -23.94
C ILE A 112 17.30 5.08 -22.69
N ASN A 113 17.37 4.45 -21.54
CA ASN A 113 17.70 5.12 -20.29
C ASN A 113 19.18 5.49 -20.16
N PHE A 114 20.07 4.89 -20.99
CA PHE A 114 21.45 5.33 -21.12
C PHE A 114 21.56 6.75 -21.71
N ILE A 115 20.53 7.20 -22.44
CA ILE A 115 20.43 8.58 -22.94
C ILE A 115 19.70 9.46 -21.91
N VAL A 116 18.65 8.93 -21.28
CA VAL A 116 17.82 9.68 -20.32
C VAL A 116 18.61 10.09 -19.08
N ILE A 117 19.48 9.23 -18.56
CA ILE A 117 20.26 9.53 -17.34
C ILE A 117 21.22 10.70 -17.55
N PRO A 118 22.11 10.71 -18.57
CA PRO A 118 22.98 11.86 -18.85
C PRO A 118 22.19 13.14 -19.15
N LEU A 119 21.05 13.03 -19.85
CA LEU A 119 20.19 14.18 -20.13
C LEU A 119 19.63 14.78 -18.84
N LEU A 120 19.13 13.95 -17.90
CA LEU A 120 18.67 14.40 -16.60
C LEU A 120 19.80 15.04 -15.77
N MET A 121 21.01 14.48 -15.83
CA MET A 121 22.18 15.06 -15.17
C MET A 121 22.56 16.42 -15.78
N PHE A 122 22.55 16.53 -17.09
CA PHE A 122 22.81 17.80 -17.79
C PHE A 122 21.76 18.86 -17.44
N LEU A 123 20.48 18.51 -17.48
CA LEU A 123 19.39 19.42 -17.09
C LEU A 123 19.52 19.85 -15.63
N SER A 124 19.81 18.91 -14.72
CA SER A 124 20.02 19.22 -13.31
C SER A 124 21.19 20.19 -13.13
N TYR A 125 22.31 19.95 -13.79
CA TYR A 125 23.47 20.85 -13.78
C TYR A 125 23.07 22.26 -14.29
N TYR A 126 22.40 22.34 -15.46
CA TYR A 126 21.98 23.60 -16.03
C TYR A 126 21.08 24.41 -15.07
N PHE A 127 20.03 23.79 -14.55
CA PHE A 127 19.10 24.46 -13.63
C PHE A 127 19.73 24.86 -12.29
N ILE A 128 20.69 24.10 -11.79
CA ILE A 128 21.29 24.37 -10.47
C ILE A 128 22.42 25.39 -10.56
N PHE A 129 23.20 25.40 -11.63
CA PHE A 129 24.35 26.29 -11.76
C PHE A 129 24.07 27.57 -12.55
N GLN A 130 23.20 27.51 -13.55
CA GLN A 130 22.93 28.67 -14.43
C GLN A 130 21.81 29.58 -13.92
N LEU A 131 20.92 29.06 -13.05
CA LEU A 131 19.83 29.86 -12.51
C LEU A 131 20.22 30.53 -11.18
N ASN A 132 19.55 31.65 -10.90
CA ASN A 132 19.66 32.31 -9.60
C ASN A 132 19.28 31.31 -8.47
N THR A 133 20.00 31.37 -7.35
CA THR A 133 19.83 30.46 -6.19
C THR A 133 18.38 30.40 -5.69
N LYS A 134 17.64 31.53 -5.70
CA LYS A 134 16.23 31.55 -5.28
C LYS A 134 15.35 30.76 -6.26
N VAL A 135 15.59 30.94 -7.58
CA VAL A 135 14.85 30.23 -8.64
C VAL A 135 15.16 28.73 -8.59
N SER A 136 16.43 28.36 -8.45
CA SER A 136 16.86 26.96 -8.32
C SER A 136 16.19 26.27 -7.13
N LYS A 137 16.15 26.91 -5.97
CA LYS A 137 15.45 26.40 -4.77
C LYS A 137 13.94 26.21 -5.03
N GLY A 138 13.29 27.15 -5.71
CA GLY A 138 11.88 27.04 -6.08
C GLY A 138 11.61 25.85 -7.01
N ILE A 139 12.43 25.66 -8.04
CA ILE A 139 12.34 24.50 -8.96
C ILE A 139 12.54 23.19 -8.17
N MET A 140 13.54 23.14 -7.29
CA MET A 140 13.79 21.96 -6.46
C MET A 140 12.60 21.62 -5.55
N ALA A 141 11.95 22.63 -4.95
CA ALA A 141 10.74 22.41 -4.17
C ALA A 141 9.63 21.76 -5.02
N ILE A 142 9.39 22.28 -6.23
CA ILE A 142 8.40 21.70 -7.15
C ILE A 142 8.77 20.28 -7.52
N LEU A 143 10.04 19.99 -7.86
CA LEU A 143 10.50 18.64 -8.18
C LEU A 143 10.37 17.65 -7.02
N ILE A 144 10.58 18.11 -5.78
CA ILE A 144 10.45 17.29 -4.58
C ILE A 144 8.97 16.94 -4.31
N PHE A 145 8.04 17.85 -4.51
CA PHE A 145 6.64 17.62 -4.16
C PHE A 145 5.77 17.12 -5.32
N SER A 146 6.14 17.38 -6.59
CA SER A 146 5.35 16.94 -7.74
C SER A 146 5.09 15.42 -7.79
N PRO A 147 6.06 14.52 -7.46
CA PRO A 147 5.78 13.09 -7.44
C PRO A 147 4.77 12.69 -6.37
N ALA A 148 4.79 13.38 -5.21
CA ALA A 148 3.80 13.12 -4.16
C ALA A 148 2.39 13.46 -4.65
N VAL A 149 2.20 14.59 -5.33
CA VAL A 149 0.90 14.98 -5.91
C VAL A 149 0.40 13.92 -6.88
N LEU A 150 1.27 13.42 -7.78
CA LEU A 150 0.91 12.37 -8.74
C LEU A 150 0.54 11.05 -8.05
N LEU A 151 1.30 10.63 -7.04
CA LEU A 151 1.04 9.39 -6.31
C LEU A 151 -0.27 9.46 -5.51
N TYR A 152 -0.55 10.59 -4.85
CA TYR A 152 -1.74 10.75 -4.03
C TYR A 152 -3.00 11.06 -4.82
N TYR A 153 -2.90 11.34 -6.13
CA TYR A 153 -4.07 11.54 -6.99
C TYR A 153 -5.07 10.39 -6.90
N TYR A 154 -4.61 9.14 -7.00
CA TYR A 154 -5.47 7.96 -6.96
C TYR A 154 -6.14 7.73 -5.59
N PRO A 155 -5.42 7.74 -4.46
CA PRO A 155 -6.04 7.68 -3.12
C PRO A 155 -7.06 8.78 -2.88
N ILE A 156 -6.76 10.01 -3.29
CA ILE A 156 -7.66 11.16 -3.15
C ILE A 156 -8.92 10.95 -3.98
N LYS A 157 -8.79 10.52 -5.24
CA LYS A 157 -9.93 10.18 -6.10
C LYS A 157 -10.82 9.11 -5.47
N MET A 158 -10.22 8.08 -4.89
CA MET A 158 -10.97 7.02 -4.18
C MET A 158 -11.70 7.56 -2.95
N TRP A 159 -11.05 8.41 -2.17
CA TRP A 159 -11.62 9.03 -0.98
C TRP A 159 -12.86 9.88 -1.31
N PHE A 160 -12.78 10.72 -2.35
CA PHE A 160 -13.93 11.50 -2.82
C PHE A 160 -15.07 10.63 -3.37
N ALA A 161 -14.75 9.50 -3.97
CA ALA A 161 -15.78 8.58 -4.49
C ALA A 161 -16.56 7.84 -3.39
N LYS A 162 -16.16 7.95 -2.10
CA LYS A 162 -16.78 7.31 -0.90
C LYS A 162 -17.05 5.80 -1.03
N LYS A 163 -16.41 5.12 -1.98
CA LYS A 163 -16.85 3.78 -2.43
C LYS A 163 -15.89 2.65 -2.10
N ARG A 164 -14.72 2.90 -1.45
CA ARG A 164 -13.73 1.84 -1.34
C ARG A 164 -13.27 1.57 0.07
N GLU A 165 -13.34 0.31 0.40
CA GLU A 165 -12.70 -0.26 1.56
C GLU A 165 -11.17 -0.26 1.40
N LYS A 166 -10.44 -0.38 2.51
CA LYS A 166 -8.97 -0.39 2.49
C LYS A 166 -8.43 -1.66 1.86
N SER A 167 -7.39 -1.55 1.06
CA SER A 167 -6.61 -2.66 0.52
C SER A 167 -5.19 -2.63 1.07
N ILE A 168 -4.73 -3.76 1.63
CA ILE A 168 -3.36 -3.87 2.13
C ILE A 168 -2.34 -3.77 1.00
N ASN A 169 -2.68 -4.29 -0.18
CA ASN A 169 -1.82 -4.22 -1.35
C ASN A 169 -1.65 -2.78 -1.83
N LEU A 170 -2.72 -1.98 -1.87
CA LEU A 170 -2.64 -0.58 -2.28
C LEU A 170 -1.87 0.27 -1.27
N ASP A 171 -2.05 0.02 0.04
CA ASP A 171 -1.34 0.73 1.10
C ASP A 171 0.18 0.50 1.00
N TYR A 172 0.62 -0.76 0.85
CA TYR A 172 2.04 -1.07 0.70
C TYR A 172 2.62 -0.68 -0.66
N ALA A 173 1.84 -0.77 -1.74
CA ALA A 173 2.28 -0.27 -3.03
C ALA A 173 2.55 1.24 -2.98
N LEU A 174 1.65 2.01 -2.35
CA LEU A 174 1.82 3.46 -2.16
C LEU A 174 3.02 3.76 -1.26
N PHE A 175 3.18 3.03 -0.16
CA PHE A 175 4.30 3.20 0.77
C PHE A 175 5.66 3.02 0.08
N HIS A 176 5.81 1.99 -0.76
CA HIS A 176 7.06 1.74 -1.48
C HIS A 176 7.23 2.60 -2.74
N ALA A 177 6.14 3.08 -3.34
CA ALA A 177 6.21 3.94 -4.51
C ALA A 177 6.64 5.37 -4.18
N GLY A 178 6.34 5.85 -2.98
CA GLY A 178 6.56 7.25 -2.59
C GLY A 178 7.68 7.40 -1.57
N LEU A 179 8.52 8.40 -1.79
CA LEU A 179 9.50 8.87 -0.82
C LEU A 179 8.97 10.08 -0.04
N LEU A 180 7.64 10.12 0.27
CA LEU A 180 7.01 11.31 0.85
C LEU A 180 7.72 11.79 2.12
N LEU A 181 8.01 10.88 3.05
CA LEU A 181 8.72 11.24 4.29
C LEU A 181 10.14 11.73 4.02
N LEU A 182 10.84 11.11 3.06
CA LEU A 182 12.15 11.57 2.62
C LEU A 182 12.03 12.92 1.93
N SER A 183 11.02 13.14 1.10
CA SER A 183 10.77 14.42 0.42
C SER A 183 10.52 15.54 1.40
N ILE A 184 9.72 15.31 2.42
CA ILE A 184 9.47 16.29 3.50
C ILE A 184 10.76 16.59 4.26
N ASN A 185 11.52 15.56 4.64
CA ASN A 185 12.80 15.75 5.33
C ASN A 185 13.78 16.54 4.46
N LEU A 186 13.96 16.16 3.20
CA LEU A 186 14.81 16.89 2.25
C LEU A 186 14.39 18.35 2.09
N PHE A 187 13.09 18.62 2.00
CA PHE A 187 12.59 19.99 1.93
C PHE A 187 13.04 20.81 3.16
N PHE A 188 12.83 20.28 4.37
CA PHE A 188 13.27 20.96 5.58
C PHE A 188 14.80 21.13 5.62
N GLN A 189 15.58 20.14 5.19
CA GLN A 189 17.03 20.26 5.15
C GLN A 189 17.51 21.30 4.14
N LEU A 190 16.80 21.46 3.00
CA LEU A 190 17.13 22.43 1.96
C LEU A 190 16.78 23.88 2.34
N PHE A 191 15.68 24.07 3.08
CA PHE A 191 15.11 25.40 3.32
C PHE A 191 15.31 25.89 4.77
N SER A 192 15.64 25.00 5.72
CA SER A 192 15.89 25.39 7.10
C SER A 192 17.25 26.06 7.26
N PRO A 193 17.36 27.18 7.97
CA PRO A 193 18.65 27.83 8.31
C PRO A 193 19.58 26.93 9.13
N LYS A 194 19.06 25.92 9.81
CA LYS A 194 19.80 24.95 10.64
C LYS A 194 19.86 23.55 10.03
N GLY A 195 19.54 23.41 8.75
CA GLY A 195 19.58 22.12 8.06
C GLY A 195 21.01 21.54 7.97
N ALA A 196 21.14 20.22 7.89
CA ALA A 196 22.45 19.54 7.81
C ALA A 196 23.29 20.00 6.60
N PHE A 197 22.66 20.50 5.55
CA PHE A 197 23.34 21.03 4.37
C PHE A 197 24.07 22.36 4.61
N HIS A 198 23.86 23.02 5.73
CA HIS A 198 24.68 24.18 6.14
C HIS A 198 26.16 23.85 6.39
N LEU A 199 26.48 22.57 6.58
CA LEU A 199 27.85 22.11 6.73
C LEU A 199 28.61 22.05 5.39
N LEU A 200 27.89 22.10 4.27
CA LEU A 200 28.47 22.10 2.93
C LEU A 200 28.64 23.55 2.43
N ASN A 201 29.76 23.82 1.75
CA ASN A 201 29.87 25.06 1.00
C ASN A 201 28.89 25.08 -0.19
N ASP A 202 28.60 26.26 -0.74
CA ASP A 202 27.61 26.44 -1.81
C ASP A 202 27.89 25.55 -3.04
N ILE A 203 29.16 25.38 -3.40
CA ILE A 203 29.59 24.56 -4.55
C ILE A 203 29.33 23.07 -4.28
N GLN A 204 29.73 22.58 -3.11
CA GLN A 204 29.51 21.17 -2.70
C GLN A 204 28.03 20.84 -2.66
N PHE A 205 27.23 21.75 -2.11
CA PHE A 205 25.78 21.59 -2.07
C PHE A 205 25.14 21.52 -3.48
N ARG A 206 25.55 22.39 -4.39
CA ARG A 206 25.07 22.37 -5.77
C ARG A 206 25.43 21.06 -6.49
N TRP A 207 26.65 20.57 -6.33
CA TRP A 207 27.06 19.28 -6.91
C TRP A 207 26.24 18.11 -6.33
N LEU A 208 26.02 18.11 -5.01
CA LEU A 208 25.16 17.10 -4.40
C LEU A 208 23.76 17.09 -5.02
N LEU A 209 23.17 18.25 -5.26
CA LEU A 209 21.86 18.35 -5.91
C LEU A 209 21.89 17.86 -7.37
N VAL A 210 22.95 18.16 -8.13
CA VAL A 210 23.09 17.68 -9.52
C VAL A 210 23.06 16.16 -9.58
N PHE A 211 23.74 15.48 -8.67
CA PHE A 211 23.76 14.01 -8.65
C PHE A 211 22.49 13.42 -8.05
N PHE A 212 21.94 14.02 -7.00
CA PHE A 212 20.78 13.48 -6.30
C PHE A 212 19.48 13.60 -7.11
N THR A 213 19.27 14.72 -7.81
CA THR A 213 18.01 15.01 -8.52
C THR A 213 17.63 13.95 -9.57
N PRO A 214 18.52 13.48 -10.46
CA PRO A 214 18.21 12.42 -11.40
C PRO A 214 17.77 11.12 -10.71
N PHE A 215 18.47 10.69 -9.67
CA PHE A 215 18.10 9.47 -8.93
C PHE A 215 16.74 9.62 -8.26
N TYR A 216 16.46 10.78 -7.69
CA TYR A 216 15.17 11.08 -7.08
C TYR A 216 14.03 11.02 -8.10
N ILE A 217 14.21 11.61 -9.28
CA ILE A 217 13.23 11.59 -10.38
C ILE A 217 13.00 10.14 -10.84
N ILE A 218 14.07 9.40 -11.10
CA ILE A 218 14.01 8.00 -11.57
C ILE A 218 13.27 7.13 -10.54
N PHE A 219 13.62 7.26 -9.26
CA PHE A 219 12.97 6.49 -8.20
C PHE A 219 11.47 6.75 -8.15
N ASN A 220 11.05 8.01 -8.17
CA ASN A 220 9.64 8.37 -8.14
C ASN A 220 8.89 7.93 -9.42
N TYR A 221 9.54 7.99 -10.58
CA TYR A 221 8.98 7.49 -11.83
C TYR A 221 8.71 5.97 -11.76
N CYS A 222 9.70 5.20 -11.31
CA CYS A 222 9.55 3.74 -11.14
C CYS A 222 8.47 3.41 -10.11
N GLY A 223 8.45 4.15 -9.00
CA GLY A 223 7.43 4.01 -7.96
C GLY A 223 6.03 4.30 -8.48
N PHE A 224 5.86 5.40 -9.21
CA PHE A 224 4.58 5.74 -9.83
C PHE A 224 4.12 4.67 -10.84
N LYS A 225 5.02 4.15 -11.68
CA LYS A 225 4.73 3.09 -12.64
C LYS A 225 4.26 1.81 -11.94
N MET A 226 4.95 1.39 -10.87
CA MET A 226 4.56 0.25 -10.05
C MET A 226 3.19 0.46 -9.39
N TYR A 227 3.00 1.61 -8.73
CA TYR A 227 1.76 1.92 -8.03
C TYR A 227 0.56 1.99 -8.99
N LYS A 228 0.70 2.67 -10.12
CA LYS A 228 -0.36 2.78 -11.14
C LYS A 228 -0.82 1.40 -11.62
N ARG A 229 0.10 0.49 -11.93
CA ARG A 229 -0.23 -0.89 -12.34
C ARG A 229 -0.99 -1.64 -11.25
N THR A 230 -0.50 -1.54 -10.02
CA THR A 230 -1.15 -2.16 -8.86
C THR A 230 -2.56 -1.58 -8.67
N PHE A 231 -2.69 -0.26 -8.76
CA PHE A 231 -3.96 0.40 -8.60
C PHE A 231 -4.99 -0.07 -9.64
N ILE A 232 -4.63 -0.08 -10.93
CA ILE A 232 -5.52 -0.51 -12.01
C ILE A 232 -5.97 -1.95 -11.77
N TYR A 233 -5.05 -2.85 -11.45
CA TYR A 233 -5.37 -4.26 -11.19
C TYR A 233 -6.37 -4.43 -10.04
N PHE A 234 -6.11 -3.79 -8.88
CA PHE A 234 -7.00 -3.90 -7.73
C PHE A 234 -8.31 -3.13 -7.92
N ASP A 235 -8.33 -2.08 -8.74
CA ASP A 235 -9.53 -1.35 -9.12
C ASP A 235 -10.49 -2.22 -9.95
N GLU A 236 -9.97 -2.89 -10.95
CA GLU A 236 -10.73 -3.83 -11.78
C GLU A 236 -11.23 -5.02 -10.96
N LEU A 237 -10.38 -5.59 -10.09
CA LEU A 237 -10.77 -6.70 -9.24
C LEU A 237 -11.92 -6.32 -8.30
N TYR A 238 -11.81 -5.16 -7.64
CA TYR A 238 -12.83 -4.67 -6.73
C TYR A 238 -14.16 -4.38 -7.45
N SER A 239 -14.11 -3.79 -8.64
CA SER A 239 -15.31 -3.51 -9.43
C SER A 239 -16.03 -4.79 -9.89
N LYS A 240 -15.28 -5.83 -10.26
CA LYS A 240 -15.86 -7.14 -10.60
C LYS A 240 -16.56 -7.77 -9.40
N LEU A 241 -15.97 -7.68 -8.20
CA LEU A 241 -16.57 -8.22 -6.97
C LEU A 241 -17.87 -7.51 -6.57
N GLN A 242 -17.99 -6.20 -6.86
CA GLN A 242 -19.23 -5.46 -6.59
C GLN A 242 -20.35 -5.75 -7.59
N SER A 243 -20.03 -6.30 -8.75
CA SER A 243 -21.02 -6.66 -9.78
C SER A 243 -21.59 -8.07 -9.65
N LEU A 244 -21.06 -8.89 -8.74
CA LEU A 244 -21.54 -10.24 -8.38
C LEU A 244 -22.55 -10.16 -7.22
#